data_40f97e0aa984f37aa840ddc181d93d73
#
_entry.id   40f97e0aa984f37aa840ddc181d93d73
#
_cell.length_a   1.000
_cell.length_b   1.000
_cell.length_c   1.000
_cell.angle_alpha   90.00
_cell.angle_beta   90.00
_cell.angle_gamma   90.00
#
_symmetry.space_group_name_H-M   'P 1'
#
loop_
_entity.id
_entity.type
_entity.pdbx_description
1 polymer ?
#
loop_
_entity_poly.entity_id
_entity_poly.type
_entity_poly.pdbx_seq_one_letter_code
_entity_poly.pdbx_strand_id
1 'polypeptide(L)'
;MGYIELKTGQVALRPKKITPPPPPPIIPDWTEVTLPRSQSWIGVSYGAGKFVAVAEFSRRIATSNDGITWETVILPYVDGAGGDWTGIAYGNGKFAICSSIDKCVAYSSDGVTWSTVGYPGGELPGIYYTISFAGDTFFAFGYEGNLGYIDYSADAITWHRSKLENVASTYSMATYGDGKYIIIKSGGAVYITEPTAETGTSLNIPLSNIRDITYGNGKFVAVGSNAGTYLVAYSTDGITWATSPLGFNGGSIIYGDNKFVIVGEKSAYSTDGITWTETILPDTETWQDLAYGDNKYITIARGDKKDKVAYWNKQL
;
A
#
# COMPACT_ATOMS: atom_id res chain seq x y z
N MET A 1 82.60 -13.48 47.30
CA MET A 1 81.83 -13.24 46.02
C MET A 1 80.42 -13.69 46.23
N GLY A 2 79.59 -12.75 46.53
CA GLY A 2 78.15 -13.02 46.71
C GLY A 2 77.36 -12.71 45.43
N TYR A 3 76.61 -13.68 44.92
CA TYR A 3 75.74 -13.45 43.83
C TYR A 3 74.39 -13.00 44.37
N ILE A 4 73.88 -11.87 43.84
CA ILE A 4 72.49 -11.43 44.06
C ILE A 4 71.67 -12.01 43.00
N GLU A 5 70.74 -12.90 43.37
CA GLU A 5 69.74 -13.48 42.51
C GLU A 5 68.58 -12.49 42.35
N LEU A 6 68.46 -11.89 41.21
CA LEU A 6 67.31 -11.02 40.85
C LEU A 6 66.14 -11.92 40.47
N LYS A 7 65.12 -12.00 41.32
CA LYS A 7 63.83 -12.60 41.00
C LYS A 7 63.13 -11.70 39.98
N THR A 8 63.11 -12.11 38.74
CA THR A 8 62.27 -11.46 37.72
C THR A 8 60.80 -11.73 37.97
N GLY A 9 60.12 -10.81 38.65
CA GLY A 9 58.68 -10.77 38.74
C GLY A 9 58.11 -10.41 37.39
N GLN A 10 57.58 -11.37 36.64
CA GLN A 10 56.78 -11.09 35.46
C GLN A 10 55.47 -10.48 35.92
N VAL A 11 55.32 -9.17 35.74
CA VAL A 11 54.04 -8.48 35.82
C VAL A 11 53.28 -8.81 34.55
N ALA A 12 52.39 -9.80 34.62
CA ALA A 12 51.45 -10.08 33.56
C ALA A 12 50.46 -8.89 33.47
N LEU A 13 50.69 -7.99 32.55
CA LEU A 13 49.73 -6.97 32.19
C LEU A 13 48.52 -7.71 31.58
N ARG A 14 47.41 -7.77 32.31
CA ARG A 14 46.14 -8.24 31.76
C ARG A 14 45.77 -7.26 30.66
N PRO A 15 45.49 -7.72 29.42
CA PRO A 15 45.04 -6.84 28.37
C PRO A 15 43.74 -6.17 28.83
N LYS A 16 43.76 -4.84 28.83
CA LYS A 16 42.55 -4.05 29.09
C LYS A 16 41.50 -4.46 28.04
N LYS A 17 40.40 -5.01 28.50
CA LYS A 17 39.28 -5.38 27.60
C LYS A 17 38.81 -4.11 26.93
N ILE A 18 39.22 -3.88 25.68
CA ILE A 18 38.73 -2.77 24.86
C ILE A 18 37.30 -3.16 24.50
N THR A 19 36.33 -2.57 25.17
CA THR A 19 34.95 -2.63 24.72
C THR A 19 34.90 -1.88 23.40
N PRO A 20 34.39 -2.52 22.31
CA PRO A 20 34.22 -1.79 21.06
C PRO A 20 33.36 -0.55 21.32
N PRO A 21 33.57 0.54 20.59
CA PRO A 21 32.69 1.70 20.68
C PRO A 21 31.24 1.26 20.43
N PRO A 22 30.25 1.90 21.08
CA PRO A 22 28.87 1.61 20.78
C PRO A 22 28.63 1.78 19.27
N PRO A 23 27.81 0.92 18.65
CA PRO A 23 27.47 1.10 17.24
C PRO A 23 26.90 2.51 17.04
N PRO A 24 27.16 3.14 15.88
CA PRO A 24 26.58 4.45 15.59
C PRO A 24 25.05 4.35 15.69
N PRO A 25 24.37 5.43 16.11
CA PRO A 25 22.92 5.44 16.19
C PRO A 25 22.34 5.09 14.82
N ILE A 26 21.38 4.17 14.80
CA ILE A 26 20.65 3.81 13.60
C ILE A 26 19.74 4.99 13.27
N ILE A 27 20.01 5.67 12.16
CA ILE A 27 19.18 6.75 11.64
C ILE A 27 18.16 6.12 10.70
N PRO A 28 16.84 6.27 10.95
CA PRO A 28 15.81 5.78 10.03
C PRO A 28 16.00 6.35 8.62
N ASP A 29 15.78 5.54 7.59
CA ASP A 29 15.75 5.99 6.20
C ASP A 29 14.50 6.83 5.94
N TRP A 30 13.43 6.54 6.66
CA TRP A 30 12.16 7.24 6.62
C TRP A 30 12.08 8.31 7.69
N THR A 31 11.51 9.45 7.35
CA THR A 31 11.29 10.57 8.27
C THR A 31 9.81 10.63 8.66
N GLU A 32 9.53 10.58 9.97
CA GLU A 32 8.18 10.70 10.51
C GLU A 32 7.69 12.15 10.45
N VAL A 33 6.43 12.31 10.09
CA VAL A 33 5.67 13.56 10.18
C VAL A 33 4.27 13.25 10.71
N THR A 34 3.54 14.29 11.11
CA THR A 34 2.26 14.14 11.80
C THR A 34 1.11 14.62 10.93
N LEU A 35 0.07 13.81 10.80
CA LEU A 35 -1.20 14.20 10.21
C LEU A 35 -1.96 15.16 11.15
N PRO A 36 -2.85 16.02 10.63
CA PRO A 36 -3.50 17.07 11.43
C PRO A 36 -4.44 16.53 12.52
N ARG A 37 -4.73 15.23 12.49
CA ARG A 37 -5.59 14.56 13.46
C ARG A 37 -5.21 13.10 13.66
N SER A 38 -5.43 12.63 14.89
CA SER A 38 -5.36 11.21 15.22
C SER A 38 -6.68 10.52 14.81
N GLN A 39 -6.62 9.65 13.80
CA GLN A 39 -7.73 8.91 13.21
C GLN A 39 -7.26 7.52 12.75
N SER A 40 -8.19 6.65 12.35
CA SER A 40 -7.87 5.38 11.68
C SER A 40 -7.60 5.65 10.19
N TRP A 41 -6.38 6.04 9.86
CA TRP A 41 -5.97 6.26 8.47
C TRP A 41 -5.81 4.93 7.74
N ILE A 42 -6.34 4.84 6.51
CA ILE A 42 -6.46 3.58 5.78
C ILE A 42 -5.88 3.59 4.38
N GLY A 43 -5.76 4.77 3.77
CA GLY A 43 -5.27 4.87 2.40
C GLY A 43 -4.63 6.21 2.13
N VAL A 44 -3.65 6.22 1.24
CA VAL A 44 -2.97 7.42 0.73
C VAL A 44 -2.75 7.31 -0.76
N SER A 45 -2.97 8.39 -1.49
CA SER A 45 -2.74 8.45 -2.94
C SER A 45 -2.11 9.77 -3.33
N TYR A 46 -1.41 9.80 -4.47
CA TYR A 46 -0.83 11.01 -5.04
C TYR A 46 -1.39 11.28 -6.42
N GLY A 47 -1.74 12.53 -6.66
CA GLY A 47 -2.19 13.01 -7.97
C GLY A 47 -2.44 14.50 -7.97
N ALA A 48 -2.56 15.10 -9.13
CA ALA A 48 -2.77 16.56 -9.30
C ALA A 48 -1.81 17.42 -8.44
N GLY A 49 -0.57 16.94 -8.20
CA GLY A 49 0.42 17.63 -7.37
C GLY A 49 0.18 17.56 -5.87
N LYS A 50 -0.68 16.64 -5.38
CA LYS A 50 -1.02 16.49 -3.97
C LYS A 50 -1.01 15.04 -3.51
N PHE A 51 -0.65 14.84 -2.25
CA PHE A 51 -0.98 13.64 -1.49
C PHE A 51 -2.33 13.83 -0.81
N VAL A 52 -3.14 12.78 -0.81
CA VAL A 52 -4.43 12.74 -0.12
C VAL A 52 -4.49 11.47 0.71
N ALA A 53 -4.69 11.62 2.04
CA ALA A 53 -4.87 10.52 2.98
C ALA A 53 -6.31 10.47 3.48
N VAL A 54 -6.89 9.26 3.54
CA VAL A 54 -8.26 9.01 3.96
C VAL A 54 -8.30 8.16 5.23
N ALA A 55 -9.34 8.36 6.04
CA ALA A 55 -9.55 7.64 7.29
C ALA A 55 -10.94 7.01 7.36
N GLU A 56 -11.02 5.84 8.01
CA GLU A 56 -12.28 5.19 8.35
C GLU A 56 -13.11 6.06 9.30
N PHE A 57 -14.44 5.91 9.24
CA PHE A 57 -15.38 6.55 10.15
C PHE A 57 -15.21 8.06 10.25
N SER A 58 -14.74 8.71 9.20
CA SER A 58 -14.44 10.13 9.21
C SER A 58 -14.65 10.79 7.85
N ARG A 59 -15.40 11.89 7.83
CA ARG A 59 -15.47 12.77 6.65
C ARG A 59 -14.24 13.67 6.51
N ARG A 60 -13.31 13.61 7.45
CA ARG A 60 -12.07 14.40 7.41
C ARG A 60 -10.97 13.59 6.78
N ILE A 61 -10.48 14.10 5.69
CA ILE A 61 -9.28 13.62 4.99
C ILE A 61 -8.14 14.60 5.24
N ALA A 62 -6.92 14.19 4.93
CA ALA A 62 -5.76 15.08 4.96
C ALA A 62 -5.17 15.23 3.57
N THR A 63 -4.72 16.44 3.23
CA THR A 63 -4.05 16.74 1.97
C THR A 63 -2.71 17.41 2.23
N SER A 64 -1.74 17.19 1.32
CA SER A 64 -0.42 17.78 1.38
C SER A 64 0.13 18.04 -0.02
N ASN A 65 0.80 19.17 -0.25
CA ASN A 65 1.51 19.44 -1.48
C ASN A 65 2.91 18.83 -1.50
N ASP A 66 3.49 18.60 -0.32
CA ASP A 66 4.89 18.20 -0.14
C ASP A 66 5.08 16.87 0.59
N GLY A 67 4.00 16.25 1.09
CA GLY A 67 4.02 15.04 1.89
C GLY A 67 4.53 15.25 3.33
N ILE A 68 4.79 16.50 3.73
CA ILE A 68 5.36 16.89 5.02
C ILE A 68 4.36 17.70 5.82
N THR A 69 3.81 18.75 5.19
CA THR A 69 2.81 19.62 5.81
C THR A 69 1.42 19.19 5.35
N TRP A 70 0.57 18.82 6.29
CA TRP A 70 -0.76 18.26 6.01
C TRP A 70 -1.88 19.16 6.53
N GLU A 71 -2.92 19.30 5.73
CA GLU A 71 -4.11 20.09 6.04
C GLU A 71 -5.36 19.22 6.03
N THR A 72 -6.35 19.58 6.85
CA THR A 72 -7.63 18.86 6.88
C THR A 72 -8.58 19.39 5.81
N VAL A 73 -9.17 18.48 5.04
CA VAL A 73 -10.30 18.74 4.13
C VAL A 73 -11.51 17.96 4.60
N ILE A 74 -12.71 18.50 4.42
CA ILE A 74 -13.97 17.85 4.82
C ILE A 74 -14.71 17.41 3.55
N LEU A 75 -14.96 16.10 3.45
CA LEU A 75 -15.74 15.52 2.37
C LEU A 75 -17.22 15.94 2.47
N PRO A 76 -17.95 16.01 1.34
CA PRO A 76 -19.37 16.33 1.32
C PRO A 76 -20.17 15.43 2.25
N TYR A 77 -21.26 15.96 2.77
CA TYR A 77 -22.23 15.18 3.52
C TYR A 77 -23.12 14.42 2.52
N VAL A 78 -23.30 13.13 2.76
CA VAL A 78 -24.27 12.30 2.05
C VAL A 78 -25.35 11.93 3.05
N ASP A 79 -26.62 12.14 2.71
CA ASP A 79 -27.74 11.92 3.62
C ASP A 79 -27.77 10.49 4.19
N GLY A 80 -27.81 10.40 5.53
CA GLY A 80 -27.80 9.13 6.26
C GLY A 80 -26.43 8.50 6.48
N ALA A 81 -25.37 9.16 6.06
CA ALA A 81 -24.02 8.59 5.99
C ALA A 81 -23.08 9.18 7.04
N GLY A 82 -22.40 8.31 7.78
CA GLY A 82 -21.39 8.67 8.79
C GLY A 82 -20.01 8.97 8.22
N GLY A 83 -19.80 8.79 6.90
CA GLY A 83 -18.49 8.97 6.26
C GLY A 83 -17.58 7.77 6.49
N ASP A 84 -18.05 6.57 6.23
CA ASP A 84 -17.24 5.35 6.33
C ASP A 84 -16.52 5.09 5.01
N TRP A 85 -15.43 5.80 4.81
CA TRP A 85 -14.58 5.70 3.63
C TRP A 85 -13.61 4.54 3.79
N THR A 86 -13.34 3.81 2.70
CA THR A 86 -12.63 2.53 2.78
C THR A 86 -11.41 2.42 1.87
N GLY A 87 -11.22 3.33 0.94
CA GLY A 87 -10.05 3.35 0.07
C GLY A 87 -10.02 4.57 -0.83
N ILE A 88 -8.84 4.86 -1.36
CA ILE A 88 -8.59 5.98 -2.28
C ILE A 88 -7.73 5.53 -3.45
N ALA A 89 -8.03 6.02 -4.65
CA ALA A 89 -7.19 5.86 -5.84
C ALA A 89 -7.13 7.17 -6.62
N TYR A 90 -6.06 7.36 -7.42
CA TYR A 90 -5.94 8.45 -8.36
C TYR A 90 -5.67 7.91 -9.77
N GLY A 91 -6.37 8.46 -10.74
CA GLY A 91 -6.19 8.16 -12.15
C GLY A 91 -7.00 9.09 -13.04
N ASN A 92 -6.65 9.18 -14.30
CA ASN A 92 -7.34 10.01 -15.31
C ASN A 92 -7.67 11.43 -14.81
N GLY A 93 -6.74 12.03 -14.04
CA GLY A 93 -6.89 13.39 -13.51
C GLY A 93 -7.86 13.53 -12.33
N LYS A 94 -8.28 12.43 -11.69
CA LYS A 94 -9.18 12.47 -10.54
C LYS A 94 -8.75 11.54 -9.41
N PHE A 95 -8.98 12.00 -8.20
CA PHE A 95 -9.09 11.15 -7.01
C PHE A 95 -10.48 10.54 -6.94
N ALA A 96 -10.56 9.31 -6.50
CA ALA A 96 -11.81 8.63 -6.18
C ALA A 96 -11.68 7.94 -4.82
N ILE A 97 -12.68 8.10 -3.95
CA ILE A 97 -12.77 7.50 -2.61
C ILE A 97 -14.08 6.73 -2.54
N CYS A 98 -14.03 5.45 -2.21
CA CYS A 98 -15.22 4.64 -2.05
C CYS A 98 -15.69 4.59 -0.59
N SER A 99 -17.00 4.38 -0.40
CA SER A 99 -17.63 4.25 0.92
C SER A 99 -18.28 2.88 1.10
N SER A 100 -18.17 2.33 2.31
CA SER A 100 -18.84 1.08 2.68
C SER A 100 -20.31 1.27 3.04
N ILE A 101 -20.71 2.40 3.57
CA ILE A 101 -22.06 2.66 4.09
C ILE A 101 -22.84 3.58 3.15
N ASP A 102 -22.19 4.60 2.61
CA ASP A 102 -22.85 5.72 1.92
C ASP A 102 -23.24 5.40 0.48
N LYS A 103 -22.93 4.20 -0.01
CA LYS A 103 -23.23 3.75 -1.36
C LYS A 103 -22.84 4.75 -2.44
N CYS A 104 -21.72 5.43 -2.25
CA CYS A 104 -21.26 6.46 -3.16
C CYS A 104 -19.72 6.45 -3.31
N VAL A 105 -19.28 7.11 -4.36
CA VAL A 105 -17.90 7.53 -4.56
C VAL A 105 -17.82 9.03 -4.36
N ALA A 106 -16.86 9.49 -3.55
CA ALA A 106 -16.43 10.89 -3.58
C ALA A 106 -15.31 11.02 -4.60
N TYR A 107 -15.34 12.06 -5.43
CA TYR A 107 -14.33 12.33 -6.44
C TYR A 107 -13.90 13.79 -6.43
N SER A 108 -12.65 14.03 -6.85
CA SER A 108 -12.03 15.35 -6.89
C SER A 108 -10.97 15.42 -7.98
N SER A 109 -10.84 16.55 -8.65
CA SER A 109 -9.75 16.80 -9.60
C SER A 109 -8.54 17.51 -8.97
N ASP A 110 -8.69 18.06 -7.74
CA ASP A 110 -7.67 18.88 -7.07
C ASP A 110 -7.30 18.38 -5.66
N GLY A 111 -7.98 17.34 -5.16
CA GLY A 111 -7.81 16.78 -3.80
C GLY A 111 -8.38 17.66 -2.68
N VAL A 112 -9.03 18.78 -2.99
CA VAL A 112 -9.57 19.76 -2.04
C VAL A 112 -11.08 19.94 -2.21
N THR A 113 -11.53 20.11 -3.44
CA THR A 113 -12.95 20.27 -3.78
C THR A 113 -13.52 18.91 -4.19
N TRP A 114 -14.51 18.42 -3.45
CA TRP A 114 -15.06 17.09 -3.62
C TRP A 114 -16.53 17.10 -3.97
N SER A 115 -16.93 16.20 -4.82
CA SER A 115 -18.31 15.88 -5.18
C SER A 115 -18.58 14.41 -4.96
N THR A 116 -19.83 14.00 -4.89
CA THR A 116 -20.22 12.60 -4.72
C THR A 116 -21.13 12.12 -5.85
N VAL A 117 -21.03 10.85 -6.17
CA VAL A 117 -21.89 10.15 -7.12
C VAL A 117 -22.29 8.79 -6.56
N GLY A 118 -23.54 8.39 -6.77
CA GLY A 118 -24.03 7.06 -6.38
C GLY A 118 -23.48 5.97 -7.30
N TYR A 119 -23.39 4.76 -6.80
CA TYR A 119 -23.03 3.59 -7.60
C TYR A 119 -24.13 3.16 -8.56
N PRO A 120 -23.81 2.48 -9.67
CA PRO A 120 -24.80 1.97 -10.60
C PRO A 120 -25.73 0.96 -9.90
N GLY A 121 -27.02 1.06 -10.20
CA GLY A 121 -28.04 0.13 -9.68
C GLY A 121 -28.74 0.54 -8.39
N GLY A 122 -28.48 1.73 -7.83
CA GLY A 122 -29.26 2.50 -6.81
C GLY A 122 -29.94 1.80 -5.64
N GLU A 123 -30.37 0.55 -5.78
CA GLU A 123 -31.19 -0.20 -4.84
C GLU A 123 -30.47 -1.38 -4.16
N LEU A 124 -29.27 -1.76 -4.60
CA LEU A 124 -28.58 -2.91 -4.01
C LEU A 124 -27.79 -2.47 -2.77
N PRO A 125 -27.95 -3.17 -1.64
CA PRO A 125 -27.25 -2.90 -0.40
C PRO A 125 -25.81 -3.43 -0.45
N GLY A 126 -25.01 -2.94 -1.40
CA GLY A 126 -23.62 -3.37 -1.51
C GLY A 126 -22.69 -2.54 -0.62
N ILE A 127 -21.70 -3.21 -0.04
CA ILE A 127 -20.62 -2.61 0.73
C ILE A 127 -19.37 -2.57 -0.13
N TYR A 128 -18.80 -1.37 -0.38
CA TYR A 128 -17.49 -1.25 -1.02
C TYR A 128 -16.42 -1.12 0.04
N TYR A 129 -15.34 -1.86 -0.10
CA TYR A 129 -14.27 -1.89 0.90
C TYR A 129 -12.91 -1.46 0.34
N THR A 130 -12.78 -1.30 -0.97
CA THR A 130 -11.56 -0.74 -1.57
C THR A 130 -11.78 -0.28 -3.00
N ILE A 131 -10.87 0.54 -3.49
CA ILE A 131 -10.83 1.06 -4.85
C ILE A 131 -9.39 1.02 -5.35
N SER A 132 -9.19 0.66 -6.61
CA SER A 132 -7.89 0.70 -7.30
C SER A 132 -8.02 1.44 -8.62
N PHE A 133 -6.92 2.03 -9.09
CA PHE A 133 -6.79 2.50 -10.46
C PHE A 133 -5.75 1.64 -11.18
N ALA A 134 -6.14 1.05 -12.29
CA ALA A 134 -5.29 0.16 -13.07
C ALA A 134 -5.50 0.44 -14.56
N GLY A 135 -4.39 0.58 -15.30
CA GLY A 135 -4.44 0.97 -16.71
C GLY A 135 -5.03 2.37 -16.88
N ASP A 136 -6.26 2.43 -17.34
CA ASP A 136 -7.06 3.64 -17.55
C ASP A 136 -8.41 3.60 -16.83
N THR A 137 -8.56 2.69 -15.86
CA THR A 137 -9.85 2.32 -15.26
C THR A 137 -9.76 2.30 -13.74
N PHE A 138 -10.74 2.91 -13.08
CA PHE A 138 -11.03 2.71 -11.66
C PHE A 138 -11.82 1.42 -11.47
N PHE A 139 -11.46 0.64 -10.48
CA PHE A 139 -12.18 -0.56 -10.03
C PHE A 139 -12.56 -0.38 -8.57
N ALA A 140 -13.85 -0.38 -8.27
CA ALA A 140 -14.38 -0.40 -6.91
C ALA A 140 -14.85 -1.83 -6.59
N PHE A 141 -14.37 -2.36 -5.47
CA PHE A 141 -14.61 -3.73 -5.05
C PHE A 141 -15.56 -3.76 -3.87
N GLY A 142 -16.59 -4.58 -4.00
CA GLY A 142 -17.64 -4.70 -3.01
C GLY A 142 -18.18 -6.12 -2.89
N TYR A 143 -19.12 -6.30 -1.96
CA TYR A 143 -19.85 -7.55 -1.80
C TYR A 143 -21.26 -7.30 -1.31
N GLU A 144 -22.14 -8.24 -1.64
CA GLU A 144 -23.52 -8.32 -1.15
C GLU A 144 -23.79 -9.76 -0.68
N GLY A 145 -24.10 -9.93 0.59
CA GLY A 145 -24.17 -11.27 1.17
C GLY A 145 -22.82 -11.99 1.05
N ASN A 146 -22.78 -13.05 0.25
CA ASN A 146 -21.55 -13.82 0.00
C ASN A 146 -21.00 -13.65 -1.43
N LEU A 147 -21.59 -12.73 -2.21
CA LEU A 147 -21.21 -12.49 -3.61
C LEU A 147 -20.35 -11.23 -3.70
N GLY A 148 -19.13 -11.39 -4.18
CA GLY A 148 -18.26 -10.27 -4.54
C GLY A 148 -18.70 -9.66 -5.87
N TYR A 149 -18.54 -8.36 -6.02
CA TYR A 149 -18.75 -7.65 -7.26
C TYR A 149 -17.69 -6.59 -7.50
N ILE A 150 -17.60 -6.16 -8.73
CA ILE A 150 -16.68 -5.14 -9.21
C ILE A 150 -17.50 -4.09 -9.97
N ASP A 151 -17.33 -2.83 -9.63
CA ASP A 151 -17.76 -1.73 -10.48
C ASP A 151 -16.54 -1.06 -11.08
N TYR A 152 -16.66 -0.59 -12.30
CA TYR A 152 -15.57 0.08 -13.01
C TYR A 152 -15.99 1.42 -13.58
N SER A 153 -15.04 2.32 -13.73
CA SER A 153 -15.25 3.66 -14.27
C SER A 153 -13.96 4.18 -14.91
N ALA A 154 -14.08 4.86 -16.05
CA ALA A 154 -12.97 5.58 -16.67
C ALA A 154 -12.77 6.99 -16.07
N ASP A 155 -13.79 7.58 -15.44
CA ASP A 155 -13.84 8.99 -15.07
C ASP A 155 -14.15 9.25 -13.59
N ALA A 156 -14.30 8.19 -12.77
CA ALA A 156 -14.72 8.21 -11.37
C ALA A 156 -16.13 8.80 -11.14
N ILE A 157 -16.90 9.06 -12.20
CA ILE A 157 -18.24 9.66 -12.15
C ILE A 157 -19.28 8.71 -12.71
N THR A 158 -19.00 8.15 -13.89
CA THR A 158 -19.87 7.19 -14.56
C THR A 158 -19.40 5.78 -14.24
N TRP A 159 -20.19 5.07 -13.45
CA TRP A 159 -19.85 3.72 -12.98
C TRP A 159 -20.67 2.66 -13.65
N HIS A 160 -20.07 1.51 -13.93
CA HIS A 160 -20.68 0.36 -14.55
C HIS A 160 -20.41 -0.89 -13.73
N ARG A 161 -21.41 -1.76 -13.56
CA ARG A 161 -21.25 -3.08 -12.95
C ARG A 161 -20.53 -4.00 -13.93
N SER A 162 -19.42 -4.59 -13.49
CA SER A 162 -18.73 -5.64 -14.25
C SER A 162 -19.63 -6.88 -14.32
N LYS A 163 -19.59 -7.54 -15.48
CA LYS A 163 -20.26 -8.83 -15.68
C LYS A 163 -19.36 -10.01 -15.36
N LEU A 164 -18.13 -9.76 -14.92
CA LEU A 164 -17.24 -10.82 -14.49
C LEU A 164 -17.95 -11.68 -13.44
N GLU A 165 -18.02 -12.99 -13.71
CA GLU A 165 -18.87 -13.93 -12.98
C GLU A 165 -18.81 -13.73 -11.46
N ASN A 166 -19.98 -13.59 -10.85
CA ASN A 166 -20.18 -13.53 -9.41
C ASN A 166 -19.78 -14.87 -8.79
N VAL A 167 -18.48 -15.04 -8.57
CA VAL A 167 -18.00 -16.16 -7.74
C VAL A 167 -18.20 -15.79 -6.28
N ALA A 168 -18.46 -16.78 -5.44
CA ALA A 168 -18.48 -16.65 -3.98
C ALA A 168 -17.08 -16.29 -3.45
N SER A 169 -16.53 -15.16 -3.90
CA SER A 169 -15.18 -14.69 -3.65
C SER A 169 -15.20 -13.17 -3.55
N THR A 170 -14.56 -12.62 -2.54
CA THR A 170 -14.35 -11.18 -2.45
C THR A 170 -13.14 -10.80 -3.32
N TYR A 171 -13.33 -9.81 -4.19
CA TYR A 171 -12.25 -9.18 -4.95
C TYR A 171 -11.64 -8.07 -4.10
N SER A 172 -10.37 -7.78 -4.23
CA SER A 172 -9.73 -6.84 -3.32
C SER A 172 -8.87 -5.75 -3.97
N MET A 173 -8.33 -5.96 -5.14
CA MET A 173 -7.48 -4.99 -5.82
C MET A 173 -7.26 -5.35 -7.27
N ALA A 174 -6.83 -4.37 -8.06
CA ALA A 174 -6.43 -4.57 -9.45
C ALA A 174 -5.11 -3.87 -9.75
N THR A 175 -4.32 -4.45 -10.62
CA THR A 175 -3.17 -3.81 -11.28
C THR A 175 -3.22 -4.06 -12.78
N TYR A 176 -2.51 -3.23 -13.55
CA TYR A 176 -2.44 -3.35 -15.01
C TYR A 176 -0.99 -3.38 -15.49
N GLY A 177 -0.71 -4.26 -16.40
CA GLY A 177 0.59 -4.36 -17.06
C GLY A 177 0.53 -5.35 -18.22
N ASP A 178 1.43 -5.21 -19.17
CA ASP A 178 1.55 -6.13 -20.32
C ASP A 178 0.20 -6.47 -20.99
N GLY A 179 -0.69 -5.47 -21.13
CA GLY A 179 -2.01 -5.63 -21.75
C GLY A 179 -3.03 -6.43 -20.93
N LYS A 180 -2.79 -6.64 -19.63
CA LYS A 180 -3.66 -7.44 -18.75
C LYS A 180 -4.00 -6.68 -17.47
N TYR A 181 -5.26 -6.77 -17.05
CA TYR A 181 -5.67 -6.44 -15.69
C TYR A 181 -5.57 -7.72 -14.85
N ILE A 182 -4.79 -7.67 -13.79
CA ILE A 182 -4.76 -8.74 -12.77
C ILE A 182 -5.60 -8.28 -11.60
N ILE A 183 -6.65 -9.04 -11.30
CA ILE A 183 -7.60 -8.78 -10.24
C ILE A 183 -7.41 -9.84 -9.16
N ILE A 184 -7.11 -9.41 -7.96
CA ILE A 184 -6.95 -10.29 -6.81
C ILE A 184 -8.33 -10.60 -6.21
N LYS A 185 -8.54 -11.87 -5.89
CA LYS A 185 -9.75 -12.37 -5.21
C LYS A 185 -9.37 -13.30 -4.07
N SER A 186 -10.31 -13.57 -3.18
CA SER A 186 -10.14 -14.57 -2.14
C SER A 186 -9.75 -15.92 -2.76
N GLY A 187 -8.63 -16.49 -2.33
CA GLY A 187 -8.10 -17.76 -2.82
C GLY A 187 -7.39 -17.72 -4.17
N GLY A 188 -6.97 -16.53 -4.67
CA GLY A 188 -6.17 -16.45 -5.91
C GLY A 188 -6.29 -15.15 -6.65
N ALA A 189 -6.21 -15.23 -7.99
CA ALA A 189 -6.35 -14.09 -8.87
C ALA A 189 -6.97 -14.52 -10.21
N VAL A 190 -7.46 -13.55 -10.96
CA VAL A 190 -7.86 -13.70 -12.36
C VAL A 190 -7.23 -12.60 -13.20
N TYR A 191 -6.96 -12.86 -14.46
CA TYR A 191 -6.67 -11.78 -15.40
C TYR A 191 -7.79 -11.62 -16.41
N ILE A 192 -8.01 -10.39 -16.86
CA ILE A 192 -8.89 -9.99 -17.95
C ILE A 192 -8.13 -9.05 -18.87
N THR A 193 -8.55 -8.93 -20.12
CA THR A 193 -7.94 -8.02 -21.10
C THR A 193 -8.65 -6.67 -21.16
N GLU A 194 -9.89 -6.62 -20.68
CA GLU A 194 -10.72 -5.40 -20.66
C GLU A 194 -11.67 -5.40 -19.45
N PRO A 195 -12.05 -4.24 -18.93
CA PRO A 195 -12.95 -4.12 -17.77
C PRO A 195 -14.35 -4.67 -18.00
N THR A 196 -14.77 -4.75 -19.26
CA THR A 196 -16.08 -5.28 -19.71
C THR A 196 -16.12 -6.79 -19.83
N ALA A 197 -15.01 -7.50 -19.58
CA ALA A 197 -14.94 -8.95 -19.72
C ALA A 197 -15.97 -9.66 -18.82
N GLU A 198 -16.68 -10.63 -19.39
CA GLU A 198 -17.67 -11.44 -18.67
C GLU A 198 -17.00 -12.62 -17.94
N THR A 199 -15.84 -13.05 -18.43
CA THR A 199 -15.06 -14.14 -17.84
C THR A 199 -13.58 -13.74 -17.72
N GLY A 200 -12.94 -14.23 -16.68
CA GLY A 200 -11.50 -14.04 -16.47
C GLY A 200 -10.76 -15.38 -16.44
N THR A 201 -9.51 -15.38 -16.85
CA THR A 201 -8.63 -16.54 -16.74
C THR A 201 -8.06 -16.63 -15.32
N SER A 202 -8.30 -17.73 -14.64
CA SER A 202 -7.76 -17.96 -13.29
C SER A 202 -6.24 -18.04 -13.31
N LEU A 203 -5.61 -17.39 -12.35
CA LEU A 203 -4.16 -17.37 -12.15
C LEU A 203 -3.80 -18.11 -10.87
N ASN A 204 -2.70 -18.84 -10.93
CA ASN A 204 -2.08 -19.45 -9.77
C ASN A 204 -0.86 -18.60 -9.33
N ILE A 205 -1.10 -17.57 -8.51
CA ILE A 205 -0.03 -16.84 -7.84
C ILE A 205 0.36 -17.66 -6.60
N PRO A 206 1.63 -18.01 -6.40
CA PRO A 206 2.05 -18.94 -5.33
C PRO A 206 2.08 -18.28 -3.94
N LEU A 207 1.04 -17.51 -3.61
CA LEU A 207 0.75 -16.90 -2.32
C LEU A 207 -0.65 -17.32 -1.89
N SER A 208 -0.80 -17.84 -0.68
CA SER A 208 -2.11 -18.18 -0.11
C SER A 208 -2.86 -16.95 0.40
N ASN A 209 -2.13 -15.87 0.70
CA ASN A 209 -2.67 -14.58 1.12
C ASN A 209 -1.91 -13.48 0.41
N ILE A 210 -2.52 -12.87 -0.60
CA ILE A 210 -1.99 -11.73 -1.32
C ILE A 210 -2.44 -10.46 -0.60
N ARG A 211 -1.50 -9.60 -0.22
CA ARG A 211 -1.76 -8.35 0.47
C ARG A 211 -1.87 -7.17 -0.48
N ASP A 212 -0.98 -7.12 -1.46
CA ASP A 212 -0.95 -6.07 -2.47
C ASP A 212 -0.18 -6.51 -3.71
N ILE A 213 -0.43 -5.84 -4.84
CA ILE A 213 0.19 -6.13 -6.13
C ILE A 213 0.39 -4.85 -6.92
N THR A 214 1.54 -4.74 -7.58
CA THR A 214 1.84 -3.63 -8.49
C THR A 214 2.50 -4.11 -9.77
N TYR A 215 2.54 -3.24 -10.78
CA TYR A 215 3.31 -3.47 -12.01
C TYR A 215 4.31 -2.35 -12.22
N GLY A 216 5.53 -2.71 -12.57
CA GLY A 216 6.59 -1.76 -12.88
C GLY A 216 7.79 -2.44 -13.48
N ASN A 217 8.61 -1.72 -14.22
CA ASN A 217 9.82 -2.24 -14.86
C ASN A 217 9.61 -3.57 -15.60
N GLY A 218 8.47 -3.72 -16.30
CA GLY A 218 8.12 -4.93 -17.05
C GLY A 218 7.79 -6.15 -16.19
N LYS A 219 7.46 -5.97 -14.90
CA LYS A 219 7.10 -7.06 -13.99
C LYS A 219 5.87 -6.74 -13.15
N PHE A 220 5.06 -7.75 -12.93
CA PHE A 220 4.11 -7.81 -11.83
C PHE A 220 4.84 -8.27 -10.58
N VAL A 221 4.60 -7.62 -9.47
CA VAL A 221 5.17 -7.96 -8.16
C VAL A 221 4.07 -7.91 -7.12
N ALA A 222 3.84 -9.02 -6.45
CA ALA A 222 2.84 -9.16 -5.39
C ALA A 222 3.51 -9.49 -4.06
N VAL A 223 3.04 -8.87 -2.98
CA VAL A 223 3.50 -9.14 -1.62
C VAL A 223 2.45 -9.92 -0.85
N GLY A 224 2.90 -10.85 -0.01
CA GLY A 224 1.98 -11.65 0.78
C GLY A 224 2.66 -12.78 1.55
N SER A 225 1.92 -13.86 1.76
CA SER A 225 2.44 -15.02 2.49
C SER A 225 1.93 -16.34 1.90
N ASN A 226 2.69 -17.40 2.12
CA ASN A 226 2.27 -18.76 1.87
C ASN A 226 2.69 -19.65 3.05
N ALA A 227 1.72 -20.39 3.62
CA ALA A 227 1.94 -21.26 4.77
C ALA A 227 2.73 -20.61 5.93
N GLY A 228 2.46 -19.32 6.21
CA GLY A 228 3.11 -18.57 7.27
C GLY A 228 4.48 -17.97 6.90
N THR A 229 4.97 -18.21 5.69
CA THR A 229 6.22 -17.61 5.19
C THR A 229 5.89 -16.35 4.39
N TYR A 230 6.53 -15.22 4.71
CA TYR A 230 6.38 -13.96 3.99
C TYR A 230 7.21 -13.97 2.73
N LEU A 231 6.56 -13.70 1.60
CA LEU A 231 7.12 -13.84 0.26
C LEU A 231 6.72 -12.66 -0.62
N VAL A 232 7.53 -12.46 -1.63
CA VAL A 232 7.17 -11.70 -2.83
C VAL A 232 6.99 -12.71 -3.97
N ALA A 233 5.90 -12.60 -4.72
CA ALA A 233 5.70 -13.29 -5.97
C ALA A 233 5.91 -12.32 -7.13
N TYR A 234 6.58 -12.75 -8.19
CA TYR A 234 6.87 -11.90 -9.34
C TYR A 234 6.66 -12.66 -10.66
N SER A 235 6.30 -11.91 -11.71
CA SER A 235 6.04 -12.43 -13.05
C SER A 235 6.34 -11.37 -14.10
N THR A 236 6.88 -11.76 -15.25
CA THR A 236 7.08 -10.88 -16.41
C THR A 236 5.91 -10.92 -17.38
N ASP A 237 5.12 -11.99 -17.36
CA ASP A 237 3.99 -12.21 -18.29
C ASP A 237 2.61 -12.17 -17.59
N GLY A 238 2.60 -12.05 -16.25
CA GLY A 238 1.39 -12.09 -15.42
C GLY A 238 0.75 -13.48 -15.31
N ILE A 239 1.34 -14.52 -15.89
CA ILE A 239 0.81 -15.89 -15.96
C ILE A 239 1.71 -16.86 -15.20
N THR A 240 3.00 -16.80 -15.47
CA THR A 240 4.02 -17.66 -14.84
C THR A 240 4.66 -16.90 -13.69
N TRP A 241 4.54 -17.43 -12.48
CA TRP A 241 4.99 -16.77 -11.26
C TRP A 241 6.11 -17.53 -10.55
N ALA A 242 7.06 -16.77 -10.01
CA ALA A 242 8.10 -17.25 -9.11
C ALA A 242 8.03 -16.48 -7.79
N THR A 243 8.72 -16.96 -6.76
CA THR A 243 8.76 -16.31 -5.45
C THR A 243 10.18 -16.06 -4.98
N SER A 244 10.32 -15.02 -4.14
CA SER A 244 11.52 -14.76 -3.33
C SER A 244 11.15 -14.47 -1.87
N PRO A 245 12.03 -14.77 -0.90
CA PRO A 245 11.77 -14.45 0.50
C PRO A 245 11.71 -12.95 0.74
N LEU A 246 10.78 -12.49 1.60
CA LEU A 246 10.75 -11.10 2.05
C LEU A 246 11.30 -10.95 3.49
N GLY A 247 11.09 -11.95 4.36
CA GLY A 247 11.60 -11.96 5.72
C GLY A 247 10.76 -11.19 6.74
N PHE A 248 9.71 -10.46 6.33
CA PHE A 248 8.79 -9.75 7.21
C PHE A 248 7.39 -9.66 6.57
N ASN A 249 6.38 -9.32 7.37
CA ASN A 249 5.02 -9.13 6.90
C ASN A 249 4.88 -7.79 6.15
N GLY A 250 4.89 -7.85 4.83
CA GLY A 250 4.63 -6.70 3.96
C GLY A 250 3.13 -6.45 3.82
N GLY A 251 2.72 -5.19 3.93
CA GLY A 251 1.31 -4.74 3.85
C GLY A 251 0.93 -4.17 2.50
N SER A 252 1.77 -3.30 1.94
CA SER A 252 1.53 -2.63 0.67
C SER A 252 2.81 -2.56 -0.17
N ILE A 253 2.65 -2.50 -1.49
CA ILE A 253 3.74 -2.37 -2.47
C ILE A 253 3.38 -1.37 -3.55
N ILE A 254 4.34 -0.51 -3.91
CA ILE A 254 4.20 0.42 -5.03
C ILE A 254 5.45 0.41 -5.90
N TYR A 255 5.28 0.76 -7.18
CA TYR A 255 6.39 1.06 -8.07
C TYR A 255 6.46 2.56 -8.37
N GLY A 256 7.60 3.17 -8.15
CA GLY A 256 7.88 4.57 -8.43
C GLY A 256 9.39 4.80 -8.52
N ASP A 257 9.85 5.84 -9.17
CA ASP A 257 11.29 6.18 -9.30
C ASP A 257 12.18 4.96 -9.61
N ASN A 258 11.76 4.12 -10.55
CA ASN A 258 12.44 2.89 -10.96
C ASN A 258 12.70 1.88 -9.82
N LYS A 259 11.91 1.93 -8.76
CA LYS A 259 11.99 1.02 -7.60
C LYS A 259 10.62 0.49 -7.23
N PHE A 260 10.60 -0.75 -6.78
CA PHE A 260 9.52 -1.31 -5.98
C PHE A 260 9.81 -0.99 -4.51
N VAL A 261 8.83 -0.54 -3.77
CA VAL A 261 8.92 -0.27 -2.33
C VAL A 261 7.81 -1.00 -1.62
N ILE A 262 8.15 -1.72 -0.55
CA ILE A 262 7.22 -2.44 0.33
C ILE A 262 7.27 -1.80 1.71
N VAL A 263 6.11 -1.67 2.34
CA VAL A 263 5.99 -1.35 3.77
C VAL A 263 5.06 -2.35 4.47
N GLY A 264 5.21 -2.44 5.78
CA GLY A 264 4.44 -3.31 6.66
C GLY A 264 5.03 -3.24 8.07
N GLU A 265 5.43 -4.38 8.63
CA GLU A 265 6.20 -4.43 9.89
C GLU A 265 7.60 -3.81 9.74
N LYS A 266 8.13 -3.86 8.52
CA LYS A 266 9.36 -3.22 8.07
C LYS A 266 9.14 -2.61 6.71
N SER A 267 10.19 -2.02 6.14
CA SER A 267 10.20 -1.61 4.74
C SER A 267 11.40 -2.19 4.00
N ALA A 268 11.23 -2.34 2.69
CA ALA A 268 12.29 -2.76 1.79
C ALA A 268 12.06 -2.16 0.39
N TYR A 269 13.14 -2.04 -0.39
CA TYR A 269 13.05 -1.67 -1.79
C TYR A 269 13.79 -2.67 -2.68
N SER A 270 13.42 -2.65 -3.96
CA SER A 270 14.04 -3.46 -5.01
C SER A 270 14.02 -2.71 -6.33
N THR A 271 15.08 -2.81 -7.12
CA THR A 271 15.12 -2.30 -8.50
C THR A 271 14.69 -3.34 -9.53
N ASP A 272 14.70 -4.62 -9.14
CA ASP A 272 14.41 -5.74 -10.03
C ASP A 272 13.13 -6.52 -9.67
N GLY A 273 12.51 -6.21 -8.50
CA GLY A 273 11.33 -6.89 -7.97
C GLY A 273 11.61 -8.29 -7.42
N ILE A 274 12.89 -8.68 -7.29
CA ILE A 274 13.32 -10.03 -6.90
C ILE A 274 14.22 -9.98 -5.67
N THR A 275 15.24 -9.11 -5.71
CA THR A 275 16.22 -8.92 -4.65
C THR A 275 15.84 -7.69 -3.83
N TRP A 276 15.71 -7.84 -2.52
CA TRP A 276 15.19 -6.81 -1.63
C TRP A 276 16.24 -6.31 -0.65
N THR A 277 16.31 -5.00 -0.48
CA THR A 277 17.13 -4.32 0.53
C THR A 277 16.22 -3.71 1.58
N GLU A 278 16.37 -4.14 2.84
CA GLU A 278 15.60 -3.58 3.96
C GLU A 278 15.98 -2.10 4.19
N THR A 279 15.00 -1.30 4.56
CA THR A 279 15.15 0.09 5.00
C THR A 279 14.55 0.26 6.40
N ILE A 280 14.95 1.31 7.10
CA ILE A 280 14.59 1.51 8.50
C ILE A 280 13.45 2.51 8.60
N LEU A 281 12.29 2.03 9.06
CA LEU A 281 11.13 2.84 9.42
C LEU A 281 11.39 3.61 10.74
N PRO A 282 10.69 4.73 10.98
CA PRO A 282 10.92 5.57 12.17
C PRO A 282 10.63 4.86 13.49
N ASP A 283 9.69 3.92 13.49
CA ASP A 283 9.25 3.18 14.66
C ASP A 283 8.75 1.77 14.31
N THR A 284 8.21 1.06 15.31
CA THR A 284 7.69 -0.31 15.20
C THR A 284 6.20 -0.36 14.86
N GLU A 285 5.61 0.71 14.33
CA GLU A 285 4.22 0.72 13.90
C GLU A 285 4.00 -0.21 12.69
N THR A 286 2.75 -0.62 12.48
CA THR A 286 2.39 -1.29 11.24
C THR A 286 2.02 -0.24 10.21
N TRP A 287 2.83 -0.12 9.17
CA TRP A 287 2.61 0.79 8.06
C TRP A 287 1.73 0.10 7.00
N GLN A 288 0.68 0.78 6.57
CA GLN A 288 -0.43 0.12 5.87
C GLN A 288 -0.46 0.37 4.38
N ASP A 289 -0.22 1.59 3.94
CA ASP A 289 -0.42 1.99 2.55
C ASP A 289 0.70 2.91 2.07
N LEU A 290 0.91 2.94 0.76
CA LEU A 290 1.98 3.64 0.08
C LEU A 290 1.47 4.52 -1.05
N ALA A 291 2.01 5.72 -1.16
CA ALA A 291 1.92 6.56 -2.35
C ALA A 291 3.31 7.01 -2.79
N TYR A 292 3.48 7.23 -4.10
CA TYR A 292 4.67 7.85 -4.66
C TYR A 292 4.30 9.08 -5.47
N GLY A 293 4.98 10.17 -5.21
CA GLY A 293 4.82 11.43 -5.95
C GLY A 293 5.76 12.50 -5.44
N ASP A 294 5.96 13.55 -6.21
CA ASP A 294 6.89 14.64 -5.88
C ASP A 294 8.27 14.12 -5.38
N ASN A 295 8.80 13.07 -6.04
CA ASN A 295 10.05 12.38 -5.70
C ASN A 295 10.11 11.83 -4.25
N LYS A 296 8.97 11.52 -3.65
CA LYS A 296 8.86 10.96 -2.30
C LYS A 296 7.94 9.75 -2.28
N TYR A 297 8.31 8.77 -1.47
CA TYR A 297 7.38 7.75 -1.01
C TYR A 297 6.76 8.23 0.29
N ILE A 298 5.46 8.07 0.42
CA ILE A 298 4.68 8.38 1.62
C ILE A 298 4.03 7.10 2.10
N THR A 299 4.12 6.83 3.40
CA THR A 299 3.38 5.74 4.04
C THR A 299 2.64 6.25 5.26
N ILE A 300 1.50 5.64 5.55
CA ILE A 300 0.64 5.95 6.69
C ILE A 300 0.62 4.78 7.66
N ALA A 301 0.63 5.08 8.96
CA ALA A 301 0.54 4.05 9.98
C ALA A 301 -0.91 3.60 10.22
N ARG A 302 -1.11 2.28 10.38
CA ARG A 302 -2.38 1.69 10.76
C ARG A 302 -2.58 1.73 12.28
N GLY A 303 -3.80 1.94 12.71
CA GLY A 303 -4.25 1.73 14.09
C GLY A 303 -5.17 2.84 14.56
N ASP A 304 -5.91 2.54 15.62
CA ASP A 304 -6.84 3.48 16.22
C ASP A 304 -6.09 4.70 16.76
N LYS A 305 -6.53 5.89 16.31
CA LYS A 305 -6.04 7.18 16.81
C LYS A 305 -4.56 7.44 16.54
N LYS A 306 -4.05 7.04 15.38
CA LYS A 306 -2.68 7.37 14.95
C LYS A 306 -2.71 8.54 13.99
N ASP A 307 -1.71 9.38 14.07
CA ASP A 307 -1.52 10.57 13.24
C ASP A 307 -0.16 10.52 12.51
N LYS A 308 0.40 9.31 12.36
CA LYS A 308 1.73 9.10 11.84
C LYS A 308 1.75 8.87 10.34
N VAL A 309 2.57 9.64 9.68
CA VAL A 309 3.00 9.49 8.30
C VAL A 309 4.51 9.42 8.29
N ALA A 310 5.10 8.67 7.40
CA ALA A 310 6.52 8.77 7.14
C ALA A 310 6.77 9.00 5.65
N TYR A 311 7.81 9.75 5.34
CA TYR A 311 8.26 9.94 3.97
C TYR A 311 9.70 9.47 3.78
N TRP A 312 9.98 9.02 2.56
CA TRP A 312 11.31 8.65 2.12
C TRP A 312 11.62 9.32 0.77
N ASN A 313 12.68 10.13 0.73
CA ASN A 313 13.11 10.85 -0.45
C ASN A 313 14.56 10.52 -0.88
N LYS A 314 15.09 9.40 -0.40
CA LYS A 314 16.46 9.01 -0.70
C LYS A 314 16.59 8.63 -2.18
N GLN A 315 17.22 9.49 -2.95
CA GLN A 315 17.76 9.13 -4.27
C GLN A 315 18.99 8.24 -4.03
N LEU A 316 18.97 7.04 -4.60
CA LEU A 316 20.12 6.13 -4.59
C LEU A 316 21.06 6.45 -5.74
#